data_597568573e8f9dc25d59a3cddccecd03
#
_entry.id   597568573e8f9dc25d59a3cddccecd03
#
_cell.length_a   1.000
_cell.length_b   1.000
_cell.length_c   1.000
_cell.angle_alpha   90.00
_cell.angle_beta   90.00
_cell.angle_gamma   90.00
#
_symmetry.space_group_name_H-M   'P 1'
#
loop_
_entity.id
_entity.type
_entity.pdbx_description
1 polymer ?
#
loop_
_entity_poly.entity_id
_entity_poly.type
_entity_poly.pdbx_seq_one_letter_code
_entity_poly.pdbx_strand_id
1 'polypeptide(L)'
;VTNKTWYHDNRVLIGDAAHTTHFTLGSGTRLAMIDAVMLAQSAYEHEDLSAALQDYDQRGRAALRPIQAAARTSMAWFERADRYLDRDAVAFAYSMSGRQGAQPPWRYQMHLATQVPALRIAQREFHSIRRRHLAHRRGERPLLSR
;
A
#
# COMPACT_ATOMS: atom_id res chain seq x y z
N VAL A 1 -2.14 -11.68 15.63
CA VAL A 1 -3.14 -11.61 16.72
C VAL A 1 -4.40 -10.98 16.15
N THR A 2 -5.56 -11.54 16.46
CA THR A 2 -6.87 -10.99 16.06
C THR A 2 -7.74 -10.93 17.30
N ASN A 3 -8.10 -9.73 17.72
CA ASN A 3 -9.02 -9.51 18.82
C ASN A 3 -10.47 -9.57 18.35
N LYS A 4 -11.38 -10.11 19.17
CA LYS A 4 -12.82 -10.15 18.86
C LYS A 4 -13.43 -8.74 18.86
N THR A 5 -12.99 -7.90 19.80
CA THR A 5 -13.36 -6.49 19.92
C THR A 5 -12.11 -5.68 20.25
N TRP A 6 -12.09 -4.41 19.90
CA TRP A 6 -10.99 -3.50 20.22
C TRP A 6 -11.29 -2.61 21.44
N TYR A 7 -12.43 -2.82 22.09
CA TYR A 7 -12.80 -2.10 23.31
C TYR A 7 -13.51 -3.02 24.30
N HIS A 8 -13.48 -2.62 25.55
CA HIS A 8 -14.26 -3.22 26.65
C HIS A 8 -14.49 -2.15 27.71
N ASP A 9 -15.74 -1.88 28.03
CA ASP A 9 -16.15 -0.77 28.90
C ASP A 9 -15.55 0.57 28.41
N ASN A 10 -14.73 1.22 29.21
CA ASN A 10 -14.02 2.47 28.90
C ASN A 10 -12.57 2.27 28.44
N ARG A 11 -12.17 1.05 28.11
CA ARG A 11 -10.82 0.70 27.64
C ARG A 11 -10.85 0.41 26.15
N VAL A 12 -9.87 0.95 25.43
CA VAL A 12 -9.76 0.78 23.99
C VAL A 12 -8.34 0.36 23.60
N LEU A 13 -8.25 -0.50 22.59
CA LEU A 13 -6.99 -0.94 21.99
C LEU A 13 -6.74 -0.17 20.70
N ILE A 14 -5.50 0.24 20.50
CA ILE A 14 -5.04 0.86 19.24
C ILE A 14 -3.74 0.22 18.79
N GLY A 15 -3.42 0.33 17.49
CA GLY A 15 -2.19 -0.18 16.92
C GLY A 15 -2.00 -1.68 17.10
N ASP A 16 -0.78 -2.10 17.42
CA ASP A 16 -0.44 -3.52 17.57
C ASP A 16 -1.22 -4.23 18.70
N ALA A 17 -1.71 -3.49 19.70
CA ALA A 17 -2.57 -4.04 20.73
C ALA A 17 -3.96 -4.43 20.18
N ALA A 18 -4.50 -3.65 19.25
CA ALA A 18 -5.77 -3.95 18.60
C ALA A 18 -5.62 -5.02 17.51
N HIS A 19 -4.56 -4.88 16.71
CA HIS A 19 -4.30 -5.74 15.55
C HIS A 19 -2.81 -5.79 15.22
N THR A 20 -2.28 -6.96 15.08
CA THR A 20 -0.90 -7.16 14.59
C THR A 20 -0.93 -7.43 13.10
N THR A 21 -0.14 -6.69 12.34
CA THR A 21 0.13 -6.97 10.93
C THR A 21 1.54 -7.50 10.75
N HIS A 22 1.76 -8.29 9.70
CA HIS A 22 3.09 -8.81 9.44
C HIS A 22 4.05 -7.67 9.07
N PHE A 23 5.25 -7.65 9.66
CA PHE A 23 6.24 -6.58 9.53
C PHE A 23 6.69 -6.30 8.09
N THR A 24 6.52 -7.27 7.18
CA THR A 24 6.92 -7.15 5.76
C THR A 24 6.19 -6.06 4.99
N LEU A 25 5.06 -5.54 5.51
CA LEU A 25 4.39 -4.37 4.95
C LEU A 25 5.02 -3.04 5.38
N GLY A 26 5.75 -3.02 6.51
CA GLY A 26 6.36 -1.80 7.05
C GLY A 26 5.33 -0.71 7.42
N SER A 27 4.09 -1.09 7.77
CA SER A 27 2.98 -0.15 7.95
C SER A 27 2.44 -0.07 9.38
N GLY A 28 3.04 -0.75 10.36
CA GLY A 28 2.54 -0.81 11.73
C GLY A 28 2.32 0.59 12.35
N THR A 29 3.35 1.43 12.34
CA THR A 29 3.26 2.81 12.87
C THR A 29 2.17 3.61 12.15
N ARG A 30 2.09 3.53 10.82
CA ARG A 30 1.05 4.24 10.06
C ARG A 30 -0.35 3.77 10.44
N LEU A 31 -0.54 2.48 10.65
CA LEU A 31 -1.83 1.92 11.07
C LEU A 31 -2.21 2.41 12.48
N ALA A 32 -1.28 2.42 13.43
CA ALA A 32 -1.53 2.96 14.76
C ALA A 32 -1.92 4.45 14.74
N MET A 33 -1.32 5.24 13.85
CA MET A 33 -1.71 6.66 13.66
C MET A 33 -3.12 6.77 13.06
N ILE A 34 -3.48 5.92 12.11
CA ILE A 34 -4.82 5.87 11.52
C ILE A 34 -5.85 5.49 12.58
N ASP A 35 -5.55 4.49 13.43
CA ASP A 35 -6.43 4.10 14.52
C ASP A 35 -6.70 5.27 15.49
N ALA A 36 -5.65 6.00 15.86
CA ALA A 36 -5.79 7.16 16.74
C ALA A 36 -6.69 8.25 16.13
N VAL A 37 -6.53 8.52 14.82
CA VAL A 37 -7.39 9.48 14.10
C VAL A 37 -8.83 8.98 14.04
N MET A 38 -9.05 7.70 13.75
CA MET A 38 -10.40 7.11 13.69
C MET A 38 -11.08 7.12 15.06
N LEU A 39 -10.35 6.80 16.13
CA LEU A 39 -10.86 6.88 17.48
C LEU A 39 -11.27 8.31 17.85
N ALA A 40 -10.44 9.30 17.54
CA ALA A 40 -10.74 10.70 17.78
C ALA A 40 -11.97 11.18 16.99
N GLN A 41 -12.10 10.73 15.72
CA GLN A 41 -13.27 11.03 14.89
C GLN A 41 -14.55 10.41 15.47
N SER A 42 -14.52 9.13 15.84
CA SER A 42 -15.68 8.46 16.44
C SER A 42 -16.07 9.13 17.77
N ALA A 43 -15.10 9.54 18.60
CA ALA A 43 -15.36 10.26 19.83
C ALA A 43 -15.96 11.67 19.60
N TYR A 44 -15.62 12.31 18.50
CA TYR A 44 -16.18 13.60 18.12
C TYR A 44 -17.60 13.50 17.54
N GLU A 45 -17.87 12.43 16.80
CA GLU A 45 -19.15 12.21 16.10
C GLU A 45 -20.27 11.68 17.01
N HIS A 46 -19.92 11.12 18.19
CA HIS A 46 -20.86 10.51 19.12
C HIS A 46 -20.77 11.15 20.51
N GLU A 47 -21.90 11.52 21.10
CA GLU A 47 -21.97 12.03 22.48
C GLU A 47 -21.79 10.92 23.52
N ASP A 48 -22.24 9.69 23.18
CA ASP A 48 -22.11 8.52 24.06
C ASP A 48 -20.80 7.78 23.78
N LEU A 49 -20.03 7.54 24.85
CA LEU A 49 -18.74 6.85 24.77
C LEU A 49 -18.88 5.42 24.20
N SER A 50 -19.93 4.69 24.60
CA SER A 50 -20.15 3.32 24.13
C SER A 50 -20.40 3.29 22.62
N ALA A 51 -21.22 4.21 22.12
CA ALA A 51 -21.48 4.37 20.69
C ALA A 51 -20.20 4.76 19.93
N ALA A 52 -19.40 5.67 20.47
CA ALA A 52 -18.11 6.07 19.89
C ALA A 52 -17.13 4.89 19.77
N LEU A 53 -16.99 4.09 20.83
CA LEU A 53 -16.09 2.94 20.83
C LEU A 53 -16.59 1.81 19.90
N GLN A 54 -17.89 1.60 19.82
CA GLN A 54 -18.48 0.66 18.88
C GLN A 54 -18.24 1.08 17.42
N ASP A 55 -18.42 2.35 17.11
CA ASP A 55 -18.17 2.90 15.77
C ASP A 55 -16.70 2.78 15.39
N TYR A 56 -15.78 3.15 16.30
CA TYR A 56 -14.35 2.96 16.11
C TYR A 56 -13.98 1.49 15.80
N ASP A 57 -14.48 0.52 16.59
CA ASP A 57 -14.22 -0.91 16.37
C ASP A 57 -14.71 -1.35 14.98
N GLN A 58 -15.91 -0.96 14.58
CA GLN A 58 -16.49 -1.33 13.29
C GLN A 58 -15.71 -0.74 12.11
N ARG A 59 -15.45 0.57 12.12
CA ARG A 59 -14.70 1.28 11.06
C ARG A 59 -13.26 0.77 10.98
N GLY A 60 -12.58 0.65 12.11
CA GLY A 60 -11.19 0.19 12.18
C GLY A 60 -11.03 -1.21 11.61
N ARG A 61 -11.89 -2.13 12.02
CA ARG A 61 -11.85 -3.51 11.51
C ARG A 61 -12.17 -3.60 10.01
N ALA A 62 -13.11 -2.78 9.53
CA ALA A 62 -13.42 -2.72 8.11
C ALA A 62 -12.24 -2.20 7.28
N ALA A 63 -11.60 -1.12 7.72
CA ALA A 63 -10.43 -0.53 7.07
C ALA A 63 -9.20 -1.46 7.09
N LEU A 64 -9.06 -2.27 8.14
CA LEU A 64 -7.92 -3.18 8.30
C LEU A 64 -7.97 -4.41 7.38
N ARG A 65 -9.16 -4.90 7.00
CA ARG A 65 -9.32 -6.14 6.22
C ARG A 65 -8.45 -6.22 4.96
N PRO A 66 -8.43 -5.23 4.07
CA PRO A 66 -7.59 -5.28 2.87
C PRO A 66 -6.09 -5.27 3.20
N ILE A 67 -5.69 -4.56 4.26
CA ILE A 67 -4.31 -4.48 4.70
C ILE A 67 -3.85 -5.83 5.25
N GLN A 68 -4.67 -6.49 6.05
CA GLN A 68 -4.37 -7.84 6.54
C GLN A 68 -4.32 -8.87 5.40
N ALA A 69 -5.15 -8.74 4.38
CA ALA A 69 -5.07 -9.60 3.19
C ALA A 69 -3.73 -9.40 2.47
N ALA A 70 -3.30 -8.17 2.24
CA ALA A 70 -2.00 -7.86 1.64
C ALA A 70 -0.84 -8.34 2.52
N ALA A 71 -0.96 -8.23 3.85
CA ALA A 71 0.05 -8.74 4.79
C ALA A 71 0.20 -10.25 4.71
N ARG A 72 -0.90 -11.00 4.64
CA ARG A 72 -0.86 -12.46 4.46
C ARG A 72 -0.22 -12.87 3.13
N THR A 73 -0.55 -12.18 2.05
CA THR A 73 0.06 -12.44 0.74
C THR A 73 1.57 -12.16 0.76
N SER A 74 1.96 -11.04 1.38
CA SER A 74 3.37 -10.70 1.54
C SER A 74 4.11 -11.73 2.41
N MET A 75 3.54 -12.14 3.53
CA MET A 75 4.10 -13.18 4.41
C MET A 75 4.31 -14.49 3.64
N ALA A 76 3.29 -14.96 2.92
CA ALA A 76 3.37 -16.19 2.13
C ALA A 76 4.43 -16.11 1.02
N TRP A 77 4.72 -14.92 0.49
CA TRP A 77 5.82 -14.73 -0.45
C TRP A 77 7.18 -14.93 0.23
N PHE A 78 7.40 -14.34 1.42
CA PHE A 78 8.65 -14.50 2.17
C PHE A 78 8.87 -15.92 2.67
N GLU A 79 7.82 -16.60 3.13
CA GLU A 79 7.88 -18.00 3.56
C GLU A 79 8.25 -18.97 2.43
N ARG A 80 8.09 -18.53 1.17
CA ARG A 80 8.41 -19.31 -0.03
C ARG A 80 9.44 -18.61 -0.90
N ALA A 81 10.32 -17.81 -0.30
CA ALA A 81 11.31 -17.00 -1.03
C ALA A 81 12.27 -17.87 -1.86
N ASP A 82 12.55 -19.09 -1.41
CA ASP A 82 13.33 -20.12 -2.11
C ASP A 82 12.90 -20.30 -3.58
N ARG A 83 11.59 -20.22 -3.85
CA ARG A 83 11.03 -20.35 -5.23
C ARG A 83 11.43 -19.21 -6.16
N TYR A 84 11.99 -18.16 -5.64
CA TYR A 84 12.31 -16.95 -6.40
C TYR A 84 13.80 -16.67 -6.48
N LEU A 85 14.64 -17.38 -5.69
CA LEU A 85 16.08 -17.14 -5.63
C LEU A 85 16.83 -17.48 -6.90
N ASP A 86 16.34 -18.46 -7.68
CA ASP A 86 16.94 -18.84 -8.96
C ASP A 86 16.56 -17.91 -10.13
N ARG A 87 15.77 -16.88 -9.89
CA ARG A 87 15.37 -15.91 -10.90
C ARG A 87 16.46 -14.88 -11.13
N ASP A 88 16.50 -14.33 -12.36
CA ASP A 88 17.30 -13.14 -12.59
C ASP A 88 16.85 -11.97 -11.72
N ALA A 89 17.74 -10.99 -11.48
CA ALA A 89 17.51 -9.88 -10.55
C ALA A 89 16.23 -9.07 -10.89
N VAL A 90 15.89 -8.94 -12.17
CA VAL A 90 14.70 -8.18 -12.60
C VAL A 90 13.43 -8.97 -12.30
N ALA A 91 13.40 -10.26 -12.65
CA ALA A 91 12.27 -11.14 -12.36
C ALA A 91 12.05 -11.29 -10.85
N PHE A 92 13.13 -11.35 -10.05
CA PHE A 92 13.08 -11.34 -8.59
C PHE A 92 12.46 -10.04 -8.06
N ALA A 93 12.93 -8.87 -8.53
CA ALA A 93 12.40 -7.57 -8.12
C ALA A 93 10.91 -7.42 -8.44
N TYR A 94 10.45 -7.92 -9.60
CA TYR A 94 9.04 -7.93 -9.94
C TYR A 94 8.22 -8.86 -9.06
N SER A 95 8.72 -10.04 -8.72
CA SER A 95 8.05 -10.95 -7.79
C SER A 95 7.92 -10.32 -6.40
N MET A 96 8.97 -9.66 -5.92
CA MET A 96 8.97 -8.94 -4.65
C MET A 96 7.98 -7.76 -4.66
N SER A 97 7.91 -7.00 -5.75
CA SER A 97 6.97 -5.89 -5.89
C SER A 97 5.51 -6.36 -5.91
N GLY A 98 5.25 -7.55 -6.43
CA GLY A 98 3.93 -8.18 -6.48
C GLY A 98 3.49 -8.87 -5.19
N ARG A 99 4.35 -8.94 -4.15
CA ARG A 99 4.07 -9.71 -2.92
C ARG A 99 2.85 -9.26 -2.11
N GLN A 100 2.43 -8.02 -2.27
CA GLN A 100 1.26 -7.45 -1.57
C GLN A 100 -0.06 -7.65 -2.33
N GLY A 101 0.00 -8.11 -3.56
CA GLY A 101 -1.13 -8.40 -4.43
C GLY A 101 -0.64 -8.83 -5.79
N ALA A 102 -1.45 -9.58 -6.51
CA ALA A 102 -1.08 -10.07 -7.84
C ALA A 102 -0.81 -8.90 -8.79
N GLN A 103 0.45 -8.77 -9.22
CA GLN A 103 0.79 -7.89 -10.33
C GLN A 103 0.33 -8.58 -11.62
N PRO A 104 -0.39 -7.90 -12.51
CA PRO A 104 -0.80 -8.49 -13.77
C PRO A 104 0.45 -8.85 -14.60
N PRO A 105 0.51 -10.05 -15.19
CA PRO A 105 1.69 -10.54 -15.95
C PRO A 105 2.16 -9.58 -17.05
N TRP A 106 1.24 -8.83 -17.65
CA TRP A 106 1.56 -7.87 -18.71
C TRP A 106 2.51 -6.75 -18.26
N ARG A 107 2.51 -6.37 -16.99
CA ARG A 107 3.44 -5.35 -16.46
C ARG A 107 4.89 -5.80 -16.56
N TYR A 108 5.16 -7.05 -16.24
CA TYR A 108 6.49 -7.63 -16.39
C TYR A 108 6.88 -7.72 -17.87
N GLN A 109 5.98 -8.18 -18.71
CA GLN A 109 6.21 -8.23 -20.17
C GLN A 109 6.47 -6.85 -20.76
N MET A 110 5.71 -5.84 -20.38
CA MET A 110 5.97 -4.45 -20.76
C MET A 110 7.35 -3.98 -20.30
N HIS A 111 7.77 -4.31 -19.07
CA HIS A 111 9.11 -3.95 -18.62
C HIS A 111 10.18 -4.63 -19.48
N LEU A 112 10.07 -5.92 -19.76
CA LEU A 112 10.99 -6.61 -20.65
C LEU A 112 11.04 -5.97 -22.04
N ALA A 113 9.90 -5.60 -22.59
CA ALA A 113 9.83 -4.89 -23.87
C ALA A 113 10.58 -3.56 -23.85
N THR A 114 10.52 -2.82 -22.73
CA THR A 114 11.27 -1.53 -22.60
C THR A 114 12.78 -1.71 -22.45
N GLN A 115 13.28 -2.94 -22.25
CA GLN A 115 14.72 -3.23 -22.27
C GLN A 115 15.28 -3.28 -23.70
N VAL A 116 14.44 -3.44 -24.72
CA VAL A 116 14.85 -3.36 -26.13
C VAL A 116 15.24 -1.91 -26.44
N PRO A 117 16.46 -1.64 -26.95
CA PRO A 117 16.98 -0.27 -27.15
C PRO A 117 16.04 0.64 -27.96
N ALA A 118 15.43 0.13 -29.03
CA ALA A 118 14.49 0.89 -29.85
C ALA A 118 13.22 1.32 -29.07
N LEU A 119 12.66 0.42 -28.26
CA LEU A 119 11.47 0.71 -27.47
C LEU A 119 11.79 1.64 -26.28
N ARG A 120 13.01 1.59 -25.77
CA ARG A 120 13.49 2.52 -24.72
C ARG A 120 13.60 3.95 -25.25
N ILE A 121 14.04 4.14 -26.48
CA ILE A 121 14.07 5.45 -27.15
C ILE A 121 12.63 5.95 -27.34
N ALA A 122 11.75 5.14 -27.90
CA ALA A 122 10.34 5.50 -28.08
C ALA A 122 9.64 5.87 -26.75
N GLN A 123 9.92 5.15 -25.69
CA GLN A 123 9.39 5.47 -24.35
C GLN A 123 9.90 6.82 -23.81
N ARG A 124 11.19 7.14 -24.01
CA ARG A 124 11.75 8.44 -23.62
C ARG A 124 11.07 9.58 -24.36
N GLU A 125 10.89 9.44 -25.66
CA GLU A 125 10.19 10.42 -26.51
C GLU A 125 8.73 10.59 -26.05
N PHE A 126 8.01 9.51 -25.84
CA PHE A 126 6.63 9.55 -25.32
C PHE A 126 6.54 10.27 -23.98
N HIS A 127 7.45 9.99 -23.04
CA HIS A 127 7.48 10.68 -21.74
C HIS A 127 7.85 12.16 -21.88
N SER A 128 8.70 12.53 -22.85
CA SER A 128 9.04 13.93 -23.12
C SER A 128 7.83 14.72 -23.64
N ILE A 129 7.12 14.14 -24.61
CA ILE A 129 5.88 14.71 -25.19
C ILE A 129 4.82 14.86 -24.10
N ARG A 130 4.59 13.81 -23.29
CA ARG A 130 3.62 13.86 -22.20
C ARG A 130 3.97 14.92 -21.17
N ARG A 131 5.24 15.08 -20.80
CA ARG A 131 5.69 16.15 -19.87
C ARG A 131 5.44 17.53 -20.46
N ARG A 132 5.76 17.76 -21.74
CA ARG A 132 5.49 19.03 -22.43
C ARG A 132 4.00 19.34 -22.47
N HIS A 133 3.16 18.35 -22.76
CA HIS A 133 1.71 18.50 -22.78
C HIS A 133 1.14 18.85 -21.38
N LEU A 134 1.62 18.19 -20.33
CA LEU A 134 1.22 18.47 -18.95
C LEU A 134 1.70 19.84 -18.47
N ALA A 135 2.94 20.24 -18.82
CA ALA A 135 3.46 21.58 -18.52
C ALA A 135 2.65 22.68 -19.21
N HIS A 136 2.29 22.46 -20.48
CA HIS A 136 1.42 23.40 -21.22
C HIS A 136 0.04 23.51 -20.57
N ARG A 137 -0.58 22.43 -20.12
CA ARG A 137 -1.85 22.44 -19.40
C ARG A 137 -1.77 23.16 -18.05
N ARG A 138 -0.60 23.18 -17.41
CA ARG A 138 -0.36 23.87 -16.12
C ARG A 138 0.07 25.32 -16.29
N GLY A 139 0.19 25.83 -17.54
CA GLY A 139 0.69 27.18 -17.81
C GLY A 139 2.18 27.37 -17.47
N GLU A 140 2.92 26.29 -17.24
CA GLU A 140 4.36 26.32 -16.95
C GLU A 140 5.14 26.55 -18.26
N ARG A 141 6.02 27.59 -18.30
CA ARG A 141 6.93 27.76 -19.42
C ARG A 141 7.96 26.62 -19.45
N PRO A 142 8.22 25.98 -20.61
CA PRO A 142 9.25 24.97 -20.69
C PRO A 142 10.60 25.60 -20.37
N LEU A 143 11.30 25.01 -19.37
CA LEU A 143 12.70 25.35 -19.14
C LEU A 143 13.48 24.93 -20.38
N LEU A 144 13.99 25.91 -21.11
CA LEU A 144 14.91 25.69 -22.23
C LEU A 144 16.15 25.00 -21.66
N SER A 145 16.38 23.74 -22.05
CA SER A 145 17.64 23.07 -21.78
C SER A 145 18.76 23.79 -22.52
N ARG A 146 19.70 24.35 -21.77
CA ARG A 146 21.03 24.69 -22.31
C ARG A 146 21.84 23.42 -22.56
#